data_557d6f3aa14f32dd10a696d53bcc5620
#
_entry.id   557d6f3aa14f32dd10a696d53bcc5620
#
_cell.length_a   1.000
_cell.length_b   1.000
_cell.length_c   1.000
_cell.angle_alpha   90.00
_cell.angle_beta   90.00
_cell.angle_gamma   90.00
#
_symmetry.space_group_name_H-M   'P 1'
#
loop_
_entity.id
_entity.type
_entity.pdbx_description
1 polymer ?
#
loop_
_entity_poly.entity_id
_entity_poly.type
_entity_poly.pdbx_seq_one_letter_code
_entity_poly.pdbx_strand_id
1 'polypeptide(L)'
;MKKQVIYLLSLIVTLSMSHGQGAKGSAFPNPKSLGVTGTMPATKGKVVLYDFWASWCGPCRQAFPAYEKLYQKYKGRGFVIVAVGTDKKPADSAKFLKGLKTTFPVILDHSQKLVSKVRPKGMPTAYLVGKNGRILDIHSGFHGKKTIKALEAQIEAALK
;
A
#
# COMPACT_ATOMS: atom_id res chain seq x y z
N MET A 1 57.12 -21.57 -30.07
CA MET A 1 55.85 -21.01 -30.51
C MET A 1 54.83 -21.21 -29.38
N LYS A 2 54.62 -20.20 -28.51
CA LYS A 2 53.69 -20.26 -27.35
C LYS A 2 52.37 -19.70 -27.80
N LYS A 3 51.30 -20.53 -27.82
CA LYS A 3 49.92 -20.08 -28.11
C LYS A 3 49.36 -19.45 -26.84
N GLN A 4 49.16 -18.15 -26.84
CA GLN A 4 48.40 -17.44 -25.80
C GLN A 4 46.90 -17.66 -26.03
N VAL A 5 46.25 -18.31 -25.10
CA VAL A 5 44.80 -18.45 -25.03
C VAL A 5 44.26 -17.23 -24.25
N ILE A 6 43.65 -16.31 -24.98
CA ILE A 6 42.97 -15.12 -24.39
C ILE A 6 41.60 -15.56 -23.94
N TYR A 7 41.42 -15.71 -22.62
CA TYR A 7 40.09 -15.87 -22.00
C TYR A 7 39.37 -14.51 -21.96
N LEU A 8 38.45 -14.29 -22.86
CA LEU A 8 37.49 -13.21 -22.81
C LEU A 8 36.46 -13.55 -21.70
N LEU A 9 36.69 -13.03 -20.51
CA LEU A 9 35.70 -12.99 -19.44
C LEU A 9 34.62 -11.95 -19.85
N SER A 10 33.50 -12.44 -20.40
CA SER A 10 32.31 -11.61 -20.63
C SER A 10 31.69 -11.28 -19.26
N LEU A 11 31.93 -10.06 -18.80
CA LEU A 11 31.31 -9.50 -17.60
C LEU A 11 29.84 -9.21 -17.94
N ILE A 12 28.96 -10.17 -17.62
CA ILE A 12 27.51 -9.96 -17.66
C ILE A 12 27.17 -9.02 -16.49
N VAL A 13 27.17 -7.72 -16.75
CA VAL A 13 26.63 -6.73 -15.82
C VAL A 13 25.10 -6.89 -15.85
N THR A 14 24.54 -7.66 -14.92
CA THR A 14 23.12 -7.68 -14.66
C THR A 14 22.74 -6.32 -14.07
N LEU A 15 22.19 -5.45 -14.92
CA LEU A 15 21.63 -4.18 -14.50
C LEU A 15 20.39 -4.46 -13.65
N SER A 16 20.59 -4.64 -12.34
CA SER A 16 19.49 -4.69 -11.39
C SER A 16 18.78 -3.34 -11.40
N MET A 17 17.68 -3.25 -12.16
CA MET A 17 16.77 -2.11 -12.08
C MET A 17 16.21 -2.05 -10.66
N SER A 18 16.83 -1.24 -9.82
CA SER A 18 16.31 -0.88 -8.51
C SER A 18 15.02 -0.08 -8.73
N HIS A 19 13.89 -0.78 -8.80
CA HIS A 19 12.58 -0.14 -8.74
C HIS A 19 12.47 0.52 -7.37
N GLY A 20 12.35 1.84 -7.34
CA GLY A 20 12.18 2.58 -6.10
C GLY A 20 11.04 1.96 -5.28
N GLN A 21 11.27 1.79 -3.98
CA GLN A 21 10.21 1.27 -3.08
C GLN A 21 8.99 2.18 -3.20
N GLY A 22 7.79 1.58 -3.33
CA GLY A 22 6.55 2.31 -3.58
C GLY A 22 6.18 2.47 -5.06
N ALA A 23 6.97 1.94 -6.01
CA ALA A 23 6.61 1.90 -7.43
C ALA A 23 5.76 0.66 -7.77
N LYS A 24 4.94 0.77 -8.81
CA LYS A 24 4.20 -0.37 -9.38
C LYS A 24 5.18 -1.50 -9.76
N GLY A 25 4.84 -2.73 -9.40
CA GLY A 25 5.68 -3.92 -9.58
C GLY A 25 6.70 -4.17 -8.46
N SER A 26 7.04 -3.17 -7.62
CA SER A 26 7.93 -3.37 -6.47
C SER A 26 7.23 -4.09 -5.33
N ALA A 27 8.01 -4.73 -4.44
CA ALA A 27 7.47 -5.27 -3.20
C ALA A 27 7.01 -4.15 -2.27
N PHE A 28 5.81 -4.28 -1.70
CA PHE A 28 5.34 -3.35 -0.67
C PHE A 28 6.13 -3.60 0.62
N PRO A 29 6.65 -2.55 1.28
CA PRO A 29 7.41 -2.72 2.53
C PRO A 29 6.56 -3.37 3.62
N ASN A 30 7.16 -4.24 4.43
CA ASN A 30 6.45 -4.83 5.56
C ASN A 30 6.21 -3.78 6.67
N PRO A 31 4.95 -3.38 6.95
CA PRO A 31 4.69 -2.34 7.94
C PRO A 31 5.16 -2.73 9.36
N LYS A 32 5.07 -4.02 9.72
CA LYS A 32 5.49 -4.52 11.05
C LYS A 32 6.96 -4.24 11.34
N SER A 33 7.84 -4.32 10.33
CA SER A 33 9.27 -4.07 10.51
C SER A 33 9.64 -2.58 10.59
N LEU A 34 8.66 -1.69 10.38
CA LEU A 34 8.86 -0.24 10.34
C LEU A 34 8.27 0.49 11.54
N GLY A 35 7.84 -0.26 12.57
CA GLY A 35 7.42 0.30 13.85
C GLY A 35 6.05 0.99 13.83
N VAL A 36 5.16 0.58 12.92
CA VAL A 36 3.75 1.00 12.96
C VAL A 36 3.07 0.46 14.22
N THR A 37 2.12 1.19 14.75
CA THR A 37 1.29 0.78 15.88
C THR A 37 -0.12 0.38 15.41
N GLY A 38 -0.86 -0.34 16.27
CA GLY A 38 -2.16 -0.91 15.90
C GLY A 38 -2.08 -2.38 15.49
N THR A 39 -3.25 -2.99 15.25
CA THR A 39 -3.33 -4.43 14.94
C THR A 39 -3.21 -4.67 13.44
N MET A 40 -2.05 -5.18 13.01
CA MET A 40 -1.84 -5.61 11.63
C MET A 40 -2.59 -6.93 11.35
N PRO A 41 -3.47 -6.97 10.35
CA PRO A 41 -4.12 -8.21 9.95
C PRO A 41 -3.15 -9.17 9.25
N ALA A 42 -3.58 -10.43 9.07
CA ALA A 42 -2.87 -11.37 8.21
C ALA A 42 -3.02 -10.93 6.74
N THR A 43 -1.92 -10.63 6.07
CA THR A 43 -1.88 -10.13 4.68
C THR A 43 -1.25 -11.09 3.68
N LYS A 44 -0.53 -12.12 4.17
CA LYS A 44 0.15 -13.11 3.30
C LYS A 44 -0.89 -13.85 2.45
N GLY A 45 -0.68 -13.87 1.14
CA GLY A 45 -1.57 -14.54 0.19
C GLY A 45 -2.92 -13.82 -0.05
N LYS A 46 -3.07 -12.61 0.45
CA LYS A 46 -4.28 -11.78 0.25
C LYS A 46 -4.00 -10.63 -0.70
N VAL A 47 -5.05 -10.14 -1.33
CA VAL A 47 -5.04 -8.84 -2.01
C VAL A 47 -5.26 -7.76 -0.95
N VAL A 48 -4.36 -6.78 -0.89
CA VAL A 48 -4.37 -5.77 0.18
C VAL A 48 -4.42 -4.37 -0.41
N LEU A 49 -5.31 -3.53 0.11
CA LEU A 49 -5.33 -2.09 -0.18
C LEU A 49 -4.75 -1.37 1.02
N TYR A 50 -3.53 -0.82 0.88
CA TYR A 50 -2.95 0.08 1.87
C TYR A 50 -3.34 1.51 1.53
N ASP A 51 -4.21 2.13 2.34
CA ASP A 51 -4.65 3.51 2.16
C ASP A 51 -3.95 4.45 3.14
N PHE A 52 -3.11 5.33 2.62
CA PHE A 52 -2.40 6.35 3.41
C PHE A 52 -3.29 7.58 3.60
N TRP A 53 -3.49 7.97 4.86
CA TRP A 53 -4.33 9.08 5.26
C TRP A 53 -3.69 9.93 6.36
N ALA A 54 -4.22 11.14 6.56
CA ALA A 54 -3.88 12.01 7.68
C ALA A 54 -5.12 12.75 8.19
N SER A 55 -5.09 13.22 9.42
CA SER A 55 -6.23 13.88 10.08
C SER A 55 -6.68 15.17 9.39
N TRP A 56 -5.75 15.88 8.78
CA TRP A 56 -6.00 17.12 8.02
C TRP A 56 -6.54 16.88 6.60
N CYS A 57 -6.62 15.63 6.15
CA CYS A 57 -7.00 15.28 4.79
C CYS A 57 -8.52 15.15 4.63
N GLY A 58 -9.17 16.17 4.11
CA GLY A 58 -10.61 16.17 3.82
C GLY A 58 -11.08 15.04 2.89
N PRO A 59 -10.44 14.82 1.73
CA PRO A 59 -10.78 13.72 0.83
C PRO A 59 -10.62 12.33 1.46
N CYS A 60 -9.68 12.15 2.42
CA CYS A 60 -9.55 10.90 3.17
C CYS A 60 -10.81 10.58 3.96
N ARG A 61 -11.42 11.58 4.61
CA ARG A 61 -12.68 11.43 5.34
C ARG A 61 -13.82 10.96 4.46
N GLN A 62 -13.84 11.40 3.20
CA GLN A 62 -14.83 10.96 2.21
C GLN A 62 -14.55 9.53 1.70
N ALA A 63 -13.28 9.12 1.62
CA ALA A 63 -12.89 7.80 1.16
C ALA A 63 -13.30 6.68 2.13
N PHE A 64 -13.21 6.90 3.44
CA PHE A 64 -13.44 5.88 4.45
C PHE A 64 -14.81 5.18 4.34
N PRO A 65 -15.95 5.88 4.24
CA PRO A 65 -17.24 5.20 4.07
C PRO A 65 -17.35 4.40 2.78
N ALA A 66 -16.71 4.85 1.71
CA ALA A 66 -16.70 4.16 0.43
C ALA A 66 -15.81 2.90 0.49
N TYR A 67 -14.66 2.99 1.14
CA TYR A 67 -13.77 1.86 1.39
C TYR A 67 -14.40 0.84 2.35
N GLU A 68 -15.20 1.27 3.32
CA GLU A 68 -15.94 0.33 4.18
C GLU A 68 -16.90 -0.53 3.35
N LYS A 69 -17.66 0.06 2.42
CA LYS A 69 -18.53 -0.71 1.51
C LYS A 69 -17.73 -1.68 0.65
N LEU A 70 -16.60 -1.24 0.13
CA LEU A 70 -15.68 -2.08 -0.66
C LEU A 70 -15.13 -3.25 0.18
N TYR A 71 -14.72 -2.97 1.41
CA TYR A 71 -14.21 -3.97 2.35
C TYR A 71 -15.27 -5.01 2.69
N GLN A 72 -16.50 -4.60 3.04
CA GLN A 72 -17.59 -5.53 3.33
C GLN A 72 -17.91 -6.45 2.15
N LYS A 73 -17.82 -5.93 0.91
CA LYS A 73 -18.08 -6.72 -0.31
C LYS A 73 -17.02 -7.81 -0.54
N TYR A 74 -15.75 -7.55 -0.23
CA TYR A 74 -14.65 -8.42 -0.65
C TYR A 74 -13.88 -9.12 0.48
N LYS A 75 -14.06 -8.76 1.74
CA LYS A 75 -13.29 -9.32 2.89
C LYS A 75 -13.37 -10.85 2.99
N GLY A 76 -14.49 -11.44 2.66
CA GLY A 76 -14.69 -12.91 2.66
C GLY A 76 -14.01 -13.64 1.49
N ARG A 77 -13.46 -12.90 0.51
CA ARG A 77 -12.84 -13.43 -0.70
C ARG A 77 -11.31 -13.30 -0.73
N GLY A 78 -10.70 -13.01 0.42
CA GLY A 78 -9.24 -12.83 0.49
C GLY A 78 -8.74 -11.41 0.21
N PHE A 79 -9.60 -10.41 0.38
CA PHE A 79 -9.27 -8.98 0.30
C PHE A 79 -9.19 -8.35 1.68
N VAL A 80 -8.23 -7.46 1.87
CA VAL A 80 -8.05 -6.71 3.13
C VAL A 80 -7.78 -5.24 2.81
N ILE A 81 -8.39 -4.33 3.56
CA ILE A 81 -7.98 -2.93 3.60
C ILE A 81 -7.17 -2.70 4.87
N VAL A 82 -6.07 -1.98 4.76
CA VAL A 82 -5.26 -1.52 5.88
C VAL A 82 -5.11 0.00 5.74
N ALA A 83 -5.83 0.76 6.54
CA ALA A 83 -5.69 2.21 6.57
C ALA A 83 -4.46 2.61 7.39
N VAL A 84 -3.58 3.41 6.80
CA VAL A 84 -2.29 3.82 7.38
C VAL A 84 -2.35 5.29 7.75
N GLY A 85 -2.54 5.60 9.02
CA GLY A 85 -2.51 6.98 9.52
C GLY A 85 -1.09 7.51 9.62
N THR A 86 -0.85 8.71 9.10
CA THR A 86 0.50 9.29 9.02
C THR A 86 0.69 10.52 9.92
N ASP A 87 -0.25 10.80 10.81
CA ASP A 87 -0.08 11.89 11.78
C ASP A 87 1.05 11.55 12.76
N LYS A 88 1.90 12.55 13.06
CA LYS A 88 2.95 12.39 14.07
C LYS A 88 2.38 12.33 15.50
N LYS A 89 1.26 13.03 15.74
CA LYS A 89 0.60 13.08 17.06
C LYS A 89 -0.52 12.04 17.11
N PRO A 90 -0.48 11.09 18.03
CA PRO A 90 -1.55 10.09 18.21
C PRO A 90 -2.94 10.69 18.40
N ALA A 91 -3.03 11.82 19.12
CA ALA A 91 -4.30 12.50 19.38
C ALA A 91 -5.00 12.98 18.09
N ASP A 92 -4.26 13.39 17.07
CA ASP A 92 -4.83 13.86 15.80
C ASP A 92 -5.48 12.71 15.05
N SER A 93 -4.79 11.56 14.96
CA SER A 93 -5.34 10.33 14.39
C SER A 93 -6.58 9.85 15.16
N ALA A 94 -6.54 9.86 16.49
CA ALA A 94 -7.67 9.45 17.32
C ALA A 94 -8.90 10.36 17.09
N LYS A 95 -8.69 11.68 17.01
CA LYS A 95 -9.74 12.66 16.71
C LYS A 95 -10.35 12.43 15.32
N PHE A 96 -9.52 12.13 14.32
CA PHE A 96 -10.00 11.85 12.96
C PHE A 96 -10.87 10.59 12.91
N LEU A 97 -10.44 9.52 13.59
CA LEU A 97 -11.14 8.23 13.63
C LEU A 97 -12.44 8.27 14.42
N LYS A 98 -12.56 9.23 15.37
CA LYS A 98 -13.77 9.40 16.15
C LYS A 98 -14.98 9.68 15.25
N GLY A 99 -16.00 8.83 15.37
CA GLY A 99 -17.23 8.94 14.58
C GLY A 99 -17.16 8.29 13.17
N LEU A 100 -16.01 7.77 12.75
CA LEU A 100 -15.92 6.92 11.56
C LEU A 100 -16.36 5.50 11.92
N LYS A 101 -17.38 5.00 11.20
CA LYS A 101 -17.86 3.61 11.36
C LYS A 101 -17.14 2.70 10.34
N THR A 102 -15.90 2.33 10.65
CA THR A 102 -15.10 1.45 9.79
C THR A 102 -14.75 0.17 10.54
N THR A 103 -14.76 -0.96 9.83
CA THR A 103 -14.43 -2.28 10.39
C THR A 103 -13.12 -2.83 9.82
N PHE A 104 -12.56 -2.18 8.78
CA PHE A 104 -11.25 -2.56 8.28
C PHE A 104 -10.14 -2.12 9.25
N PRO A 105 -9.02 -2.87 9.28
CA PRO A 105 -7.86 -2.55 10.11
C PRO A 105 -7.28 -1.16 9.89
N VAL A 106 -6.93 -0.50 10.98
CA VAL A 106 -6.20 0.77 11.00
C VAL A 106 -4.88 0.57 11.72
N ILE A 107 -3.80 1.02 11.10
CA ILE A 107 -2.45 1.11 11.70
C ILE A 107 -1.97 2.55 11.65
N LEU A 108 -1.06 2.91 12.55
CA LEU A 108 -0.58 4.28 12.68
C LEU A 108 0.95 4.31 12.52
N ASP A 109 1.42 5.12 11.59
CA ASP A 109 2.84 5.34 11.27
C ASP A 109 3.34 6.66 11.87
N HIS A 110 3.21 6.81 13.20
CA HIS A 110 3.65 8.02 13.90
C HIS A 110 5.16 8.29 13.74
N SER A 111 5.95 7.24 13.55
CA SER A 111 7.38 7.33 13.25
C SER A 111 7.68 7.80 11.84
N GLN A 112 6.68 7.79 10.95
CA GLN A 112 6.77 8.12 9.52
C GLN A 112 7.76 7.28 8.72
N LYS A 113 8.17 6.13 9.23
CA LYS A 113 9.12 5.24 8.55
C LYS A 113 8.50 4.54 7.34
N LEU A 114 7.24 4.12 7.44
CA LEU A 114 6.55 3.48 6.33
C LEU A 114 6.23 4.49 5.23
N VAL A 115 5.64 5.64 5.56
CA VAL A 115 5.30 6.68 4.59
C VAL A 115 6.54 7.24 3.89
N SER A 116 7.66 7.41 4.61
CA SER A 116 8.93 7.85 4.03
C SER A 116 9.53 6.81 3.06
N LYS A 117 9.22 5.54 3.26
CA LYS A 117 9.71 4.45 2.41
C LYS A 117 8.89 4.31 1.13
N VAL A 118 7.56 4.42 1.21
CA VAL A 118 6.66 4.32 0.03
C VAL A 118 6.54 5.63 -0.74
N ARG A 119 6.71 6.78 -0.07
CA ARG A 119 6.69 8.14 -0.65
C ARG A 119 5.43 8.42 -1.47
N PRO A 120 4.23 8.37 -0.87
CA PRO A 120 3.01 8.75 -1.57
C PRO A 120 3.09 10.22 -1.99
N LYS A 121 2.60 10.54 -3.20
CA LYS A 121 2.64 11.91 -3.75
C LYS A 121 1.69 12.88 -3.04
N GLY A 122 0.75 12.38 -2.26
CA GLY A 122 -0.24 13.15 -1.51
C GLY A 122 -1.18 12.24 -0.73
N MET A 123 -2.20 12.82 -0.08
CA MET A 123 -3.21 12.08 0.69
C MET A 123 -4.62 12.34 0.12
N PRO A 124 -5.48 11.31 0.03
CA PRO A 124 -5.15 9.90 0.23
C PRO A 124 -4.32 9.34 -0.92
N THR A 125 -3.51 8.33 -0.65
CA THR A 125 -2.91 7.48 -1.68
C THR A 125 -3.09 6.02 -1.29
N ALA A 126 -3.74 5.26 -2.16
CA ALA A 126 -4.02 3.85 -1.95
C ALA A 126 -3.12 2.98 -2.85
N TYR A 127 -2.43 2.02 -2.24
CA TYR A 127 -1.59 1.03 -2.92
C TYR A 127 -2.34 -0.31 -2.94
N LEU A 128 -2.71 -0.77 -4.12
CA LEU A 128 -3.26 -2.11 -4.30
C LEU A 128 -2.10 -3.10 -4.42
N VAL A 129 -2.03 -4.05 -3.52
CA VAL A 129 -0.96 -5.05 -3.42
C VAL A 129 -1.54 -6.44 -3.67
N GLY A 130 -0.90 -7.20 -4.55
CA GLY A 130 -1.31 -8.54 -4.91
C GLY A 130 -0.97 -9.60 -3.86
N LYS A 131 -1.46 -10.83 -4.06
CA LYS A 131 -1.23 -11.99 -3.19
C LYS A 131 0.25 -12.31 -2.98
N ASN A 132 1.11 -11.91 -3.93
CA ASN A 132 2.58 -12.05 -3.89
C ASN A 132 3.31 -10.89 -3.17
N GLY A 133 2.57 -9.93 -2.60
CA GLY A 133 3.13 -8.78 -1.90
C GLY A 133 3.68 -7.66 -2.81
N ARG A 134 3.44 -7.72 -4.13
CA ARG A 134 3.87 -6.67 -5.06
C ARG A 134 2.77 -5.67 -5.32
N ILE A 135 3.14 -4.41 -5.50
CA ILE A 135 2.23 -3.31 -5.82
C ILE A 135 1.68 -3.52 -7.24
N LEU A 136 0.38 -3.73 -7.36
CA LEU A 136 -0.32 -3.88 -8.63
C LEU A 136 -0.69 -2.53 -9.22
N ASP A 137 -1.17 -1.61 -8.37
CA ASP A 137 -1.53 -0.26 -8.79
C ASP A 137 -1.50 0.74 -7.64
N ILE A 138 -1.51 2.04 -8.00
CA ILE A 138 -1.43 3.17 -7.07
C ILE A 138 -2.50 4.18 -7.46
N HIS A 139 -3.39 4.50 -6.52
CA HIS A 139 -4.44 5.51 -6.67
C HIS A 139 -4.08 6.73 -5.83
N SER A 140 -3.75 7.84 -6.49
CA SER A 140 -3.48 9.12 -5.82
C SER A 140 -4.74 9.98 -5.82
N GLY A 141 -5.17 10.41 -4.65
CA GLY A 141 -6.43 11.13 -4.44
C GLY A 141 -7.65 10.21 -4.41
N PHE A 142 -8.78 10.77 -3.94
CA PHE A 142 -10.08 10.10 -3.93
C PHE A 142 -11.07 10.89 -4.78
N HIS A 143 -11.55 10.28 -5.85
CA HIS A 143 -12.46 10.89 -6.83
C HIS A 143 -13.84 10.20 -6.82
N GLY A 144 -14.31 9.82 -5.63
CA GLY A 144 -15.63 9.24 -5.42
C GLY A 144 -15.85 7.94 -6.21
N LYS A 145 -16.97 7.88 -6.94
CA LYS A 145 -17.36 6.68 -7.71
C LYS A 145 -16.30 6.22 -8.72
N LYS A 146 -15.54 7.16 -9.32
CA LYS A 146 -14.49 6.82 -10.29
C LYS A 146 -13.39 5.97 -9.65
N THR A 147 -12.90 6.38 -8.46
CA THR A 147 -11.88 5.63 -7.72
C THR A 147 -12.41 4.25 -7.32
N ILE A 148 -13.64 4.18 -6.80
CA ILE A 148 -14.22 2.89 -6.36
C ILE A 148 -14.39 1.93 -7.53
N LYS A 149 -14.93 2.39 -8.67
CA LYS A 149 -15.09 1.54 -9.87
C LYS A 149 -13.76 0.97 -10.38
N ALA A 150 -12.70 1.79 -10.37
CA ALA A 150 -11.36 1.34 -10.78
C ALA A 150 -10.80 0.30 -9.80
N LEU A 151 -10.92 0.56 -8.49
CA LEU A 151 -10.49 -0.39 -7.45
C LEU A 151 -11.26 -1.71 -7.52
N GLU A 152 -12.58 -1.69 -7.70
CA GLU A 152 -13.39 -2.91 -7.81
C GLU A 152 -12.91 -3.79 -8.97
N ALA A 153 -12.73 -3.22 -10.16
CA ALA A 153 -12.26 -3.97 -11.32
C ALA A 153 -10.88 -4.61 -11.09
N GLN A 154 -9.96 -3.86 -10.46
CA GLN A 154 -8.61 -4.35 -10.16
C GLN A 154 -8.59 -5.40 -9.04
N ILE A 155 -9.39 -5.22 -7.99
CA ILE A 155 -9.54 -6.20 -6.91
C ILE A 155 -10.09 -7.50 -7.47
N GLU A 156 -11.13 -7.45 -8.29
CA GLU A 156 -11.70 -8.66 -8.90
C GLU A 156 -10.70 -9.38 -9.80
N ALA A 157 -9.91 -8.65 -10.58
CA ALA A 157 -8.85 -9.25 -11.39
C ALA A 157 -7.76 -9.91 -10.52
N ALA A 158 -7.39 -9.29 -9.39
CA ALA A 158 -6.35 -9.80 -8.50
C ALA A 158 -6.80 -10.97 -7.60
N LEU A 159 -8.11 -11.12 -7.40
CA LEU A 159 -8.69 -12.20 -6.59
C LEU A 159 -8.86 -13.54 -7.36
N LYS A 160 -8.88 -13.47 -8.70
CA LYS A 160 -8.87 -14.67 -9.57
C LYS A 160 -7.56 -15.43 -9.39
#